data_79a6fea056cb93f28899a99268495154
#
_entry.id   79a6fea056cb93f28899a99268495154
#
_cell.length_a   1.000
_cell.length_b   1.000
_cell.length_c   1.000
_cell.angle_alpha   90.00
_cell.angle_beta   90.00
_cell.angle_gamma   90.00
#
_symmetry.space_group_name_H-M   'P 1'
#
loop_
_entity.id
_entity.type
_entity.pdbx_description
1 polymer ?
#
loop_
_entity_poly.entity_id
_entity_poly.type
_entity_poly.pdbx_seq_one_letter_code
_entity_poly.pdbx_strand_id
1 'polypeptide(L)'
;MKKKIILLSVFIFSFSFLYAKRTPAPEVPPIIHNGYEYIVDYSEGIFCGQGQVIIKSVSDSKIKKTISIYSVWYNPFWERDVQWIFIKKTELLDNDTIRIYNENGEIFDLKLNKYKVKKIK
;
A
#
# COMPACT_ATOMS: atom_id res chain seq x y z
N MET A 1 -37.34 15.11 24.57
CA MET A 1 -36.80 13.78 24.29
C MET A 1 -36.13 13.68 22.92
N LYS A 2 -36.75 14.14 21.84
CA LYS A 2 -36.18 14.09 20.50
C LYS A 2 -34.85 14.86 20.39
N LYS A 3 -34.74 16.00 21.07
CA LYS A 3 -33.52 16.83 21.05
C LYS A 3 -32.34 16.10 21.72
N LYS A 4 -32.58 15.32 22.77
CA LYS A 4 -31.52 14.56 23.44
C LYS A 4 -30.97 13.45 22.55
N ILE A 5 -31.85 12.78 21.79
CA ILE A 5 -31.46 11.72 20.86
C ILE A 5 -30.62 12.28 19.73
N ILE A 6 -31.00 13.44 19.18
CA ILE A 6 -30.24 14.11 18.12
C ILE A 6 -28.86 14.55 18.61
N LEU A 7 -28.78 15.09 19.81
CA LEU A 7 -27.52 15.52 20.41
C LEU A 7 -26.57 14.33 20.62
N LEU A 8 -27.09 13.22 21.11
CA LEU A 8 -26.34 12.00 21.29
C LEU A 8 -25.81 11.46 19.97
N SER A 9 -26.65 11.48 18.93
CA SER A 9 -26.27 11.05 17.60
C SER A 9 -25.12 11.89 17.01
N VAL A 10 -25.19 13.20 17.17
CA VAL A 10 -24.14 14.12 16.73
C VAL A 10 -22.85 13.88 17.51
N PHE A 11 -22.94 13.65 18.80
CA PHE A 11 -21.78 13.36 19.63
C PHE A 11 -21.09 12.05 19.22
N ILE A 12 -21.86 11.00 18.98
CA ILE A 12 -21.32 9.71 18.50
C ILE A 12 -20.63 9.89 17.15
N PHE A 13 -21.23 10.62 16.24
CA PHE A 13 -20.64 10.91 14.94
C PHE A 13 -19.31 11.67 15.07
N SER A 14 -19.25 12.71 15.88
CA SER A 14 -18.04 13.48 16.12
C SER A 14 -16.95 12.63 16.74
N PHE A 15 -17.31 11.76 17.66
CA PHE A 15 -16.37 10.85 18.30
C PHE A 15 -15.78 9.86 17.32
N SER A 16 -16.60 9.28 16.44
CA SER A 16 -16.15 8.39 15.38
C SER A 16 -15.19 9.09 14.43
N PHE A 17 -15.45 10.35 14.10
CA PHE A 17 -14.58 11.14 13.26
C PHE A 17 -13.20 11.39 13.90
N LEU A 18 -13.15 11.58 15.20
CA LEU A 18 -11.90 11.77 15.93
C LEU A 18 -10.99 10.55 15.93
N TYR A 19 -11.55 9.35 15.73
CA TYR A 19 -10.78 8.12 15.62
C TYR A 19 -10.24 7.86 14.22
N ALA A 20 -10.67 8.62 13.22
CA ALA A 20 -10.14 8.50 11.87
C ALA A 20 -8.74 9.15 11.82
N LYS A 21 -7.71 8.38 12.14
CA LYS A 21 -6.35 8.89 12.33
C LYS A 21 -5.56 9.05 11.06
N ARG A 22 -6.02 8.43 9.97
CA ARG A 22 -5.29 8.43 8.72
C ARG A 22 -6.25 8.31 7.54
N THR A 23 -5.87 8.93 6.42
CA THR A 23 -6.58 8.74 5.16
C THR A 23 -6.44 7.29 4.69
N PRO A 24 -7.42 6.75 3.96
CA PRO A 24 -7.30 5.42 3.37
C PRO A 24 -6.08 5.30 2.47
N ALA A 25 -5.63 4.08 2.22
CA ALA A 25 -4.54 3.81 1.30
C ALA A 25 -4.85 4.39 -0.09
N PRO A 26 -3.87 5.01 -0.76
CA PRO A 26 -4.08 5.47 -2.14
C PRO A 26 -4.47 4.31 -3.05
N GLU A 27 -5.39 4.56 -3.97
CA GLU A 27 -5.70 3.61 -5.02
C GLU A 27 -4.61 3.64 -6.08
N VAL A 28 -3.92 2.51 -6.25
CA VAL A 28 -2.89 2.36 -7.27
C VAL A 28 -3.40 1.38 -8.31
N PRO A 29 -3.70 1.84 -9.54
CA PRO A 29 -4.15 0.93 -10.59
C PRO A 29 -3.10 -0.13 -10.88
N PRO A 30 -3.50 -1.40 -11.11
CA PRO A 30 -2.55 -2.43 -11.48
C PRO A 30 -1.98 -2.17 -12.86
N ILE A 31 -0.75 -2.62 -13.09
CA ILE A 31 -0.10 -2.56 -14.39
C ILE A 31 -0.24 -3.93 -15.04
N ILE A 32 -0.77 -3.97 -16.27
CA ILE A 32 -0.85 -5.19 -17.07
C ILE A 32 0.21 -5.11 -18.16
N HIS A 33 1.10 -6.09 -18.18
CA HIS A 33 2.21 -6.10 -19.11
C HIS A 33 2.66 -7.54 -19.41
N ASN A 34 2.78 -7.87 -20.69
CA ASN A 34 3.26 -9.19 -21.16
C ASN A 34 2.53 -10.38 -20.52
N GLY A 35 1.21 -10.29 -20.37
CA GLY A 35 0.40 -11.37 -19.83
C GLY A 35 0.40 -11.47 -18.31
N TYR A 36 0.99 -10.52 -17.62
CA TYR A 36 1.01 -10.47 -16.16
C TYR A 36 0.41 -9.18 -15.64
N GLU A 37 -0.22 -9.29 -14.47
CA GLU A 37 -0.78 -8.16 -13.75
C GLU A 37 0.07 -7.90 -12.51
N TYR A 38 0.52 -6.67 -12.34
CA TYR A 38 1.38 -6.24 -11.22
C TYR A 38 0.53 -5.39 -10.27
N ILE A 39 0.29 -5.91 -9.08
CA ILE A 39 -0.66 -5.35 -8.12
C ILE A 39 0.09 -4.93 -6.87
N VAL A 40 -0.14 -3.70 -6.43
CA VAL A 40 0.37 -3.22 -5.13
C VAL A 40 -0.35 -3.93 -4.00
N ASP A 41 0.40 -4.40 -3.03
CA ASP A 41 -0.12 -5.09 -1.87
C ASP A 41 0.76 -4.79 -0.65
N TYR A 42 0.29 -5.18 0.53
CA TYR A 42 1.00 -4.96 1.78
C TYR A 42 0.94 -6.21 2.64
N SER A 43 2.05 -6.55 3.28
CA SER A 43 2.04 -7.59 4.29
C SER A 43 2.36 -6.99 5.65
N GLU A 44 1.68 -7.44 6.69
CA GLU A 44 1.90 -6.99 8.05
C GLU A 44 2.51 -8.10 8.89
N GLY A 45 3.58 -7.75 9.63
CA GLY A 45 4.16 -8.59 10.64
C GLY A 45 4.00 -7.95 12.01
N ILE A 46 4.54 -8.60 13.03
CA ILE A 46 4.45 -8.10 14.42
C ILE A 46 5.30 -6.85 14.59
N PHE A 47 6.52 -6.85 14.06
CA PHE A 47 7.50 -5.77 14.25
C PHE A 47 7.73 -4.95 12.99
N CYS A 48 7.34 -5.45 11.84
CA CYS A 48 7.50 -4.73 10.59
C CYS A 48 6.42 -5.13 9.59
N GLY A 49 6.19 -4.26 8.63
CA GLY A 49 5.35 -4.54 7.48
C GLY A 49 6.12 -4.28 6.20
N GLN A 50 5.58 -4.71 5.08
CA GLN A 50 6.24 -4.58 3.78
C GLN A 50 5.29 -4.03 2.73
N GLY A 51 5.79 -3.07 1.95
CA GLY A 51 5.18 -2.73 0.68
C GLY A 51 5.67 -3.71 -0.37
N GLN A 52 4.76 -4.30 -1.12
CA GLN A 52 5.09 -5.39 -2.04
C GLN A 52 4.28 -5.32 -3.33
N VAL A 53 4.73 -6.06 -4.33
CA VAL A 53 4.04 -6.22 -5.59
C VAL A 53 3.73 -7.69 -5.79
N ILE A 54 2.45 -7.99 -6.05
CA ILE A 54 2.00 -9.33 -6.40
C ILE A 54 1.96 -9.42 -7.92
N ILE A 55 2.57 -10.46 -8.48
CA ILE A 55 2.56 -10.74 -9.91
C ILE A 55 1.59 -11.89 -10.16
N LYS A 56 0.53 -11.59 -10.89
CA LYS A 56 -0.50 -12.57 -11.28
C LYS A 56 -0.47 -12.82 -12.78
N SER A 57 -0.72 -14.06 -13.18
CA SER A 57 -0.98 -14.36 -14.59
C SER A 57 -2.39 -13.89 -14.96
N VAL A 58 -2.51 -13.15 -16.04
CA VAL A 58 -3.81 -12.66 -16.53
C VAL A 58 -4.69 -13.82 -16.99
N SER A 59 -4.10 -14.87 -17.57
CA SER A 59 -4.84 -15.99 -18.17
C SER A 59 -5.57 -16.86 -17.14
N ASP A 60 -4.95 -17.13 -15.98
CA ASP A 60 -5.50 -18.05 -14.97
C ASP A 60 -5.69 -17.41 -13.60
N SER A 61 -5.35 -16.15 -13.46
CA SER A 61 -5.44 -15.38 -12.20
C SER A 61 -4.62 -15.96 -11.05
N LYS A 62 -3.64 -16.80 -11.34
CA LYS A 62 -2.78 -17.39 -10.32
C LYS A 62 -1.60 -16.48 -10.00
N ILE A 63 -1.24 -16.41 -8.73
CA ILE A 63 -0.08 -15.65 -8.28
C ILE A 63 1.19 -16.39 -8.70
N LYS A 64 2.00 -15.72 -9.51
CA LYS A 64 3.29 -16.24 -9.92
C LYS A 64 4.36 -15.94 -8.89
N LYS A 65 4.38 -14.74 -8.35
CA LYS A 65 5.40 -14.31 -7.40
C LYS A 65 4.93 -13.08 -6.61
N THR A 66 5.44 -12.94 -5.39
CA THR A 66 5.27 -11.74 -4.58
C THR A 66 6.66 -11.18 -4.28
N ILE A 67 6.86 -9.89 -4.56
CA ILE A 67 8.15 -9.23 -4.41
C ILE A 67 8.04 -8.14 -3.37
N SER A 68 8.86 -8.20 -2.32
CA SER A 68 8.96 -7.14 -1.32
C SER A 68 9.75 -5.98 -1.89
N ILE A 69 9.20 -4.77 -1.78
CA ILE A 69 9.83 -3.55 -2.28
C ILE A 69 10.58 -2.83 -1.16
N TYR A 70 9.91 -2.66 -0.01
CA TYR A 70 10.52 -2.01 1.16
C TYR A 70 9.87 -2.53 2.43
N SER A 71 10.56 -2.36 3.55
CA SER A 71 10.05 -2.72 4.87
C SER A 71 9.87 -1.49 5.72
N VAL A 72 8.82 -1.50 6.54
CA VAL A 72 8.56 -0.46 7.55
C VAL A 72 8.67 -1.10 8.91
N TRP A 73 9.62 -0.64 9.71
CA TRP A 73 9.82 -1.13 11.07
C TRP A 73 9.00 -0.29 12.04
N TYR A 74 8.21 -0.95 12.89
CA TYR A 74 7.31 -0.28 13.81
C TYR A 74 8.00 0.00 15.14
N ASN A 75 7.77 1.21 15.64
CA ASN A 75 8.04 1.52 17.03
C ASN A 75 6.87 0.95 17.85
N PRO A 76 7.11 0.02 18.81
CA PRO A 76 6.03 -0.63 19.54
C PRO A 76 5.23 0.32 20.45
N PHE A 77 5.77 1.51 20.75
CA PHE A 77 5.08 2.49 21.57
C PHE A 77 4.15 3.42 20.79
N TRP A 78 4.17 3.34 19.46
CA TRP A 78 3.34 4.15 18.58
C TRP A 78 2.33 3.27 17.85
N GLU A 79 1.25 3.89 17.36
CA GLU A 79 0.26 3.17 16.57
C GLU A 79 0.80 2.80 15.19
N ARG A 80 0.47 1.59 14.74
CA ARG A 80 0.96 1.05 13.47
C ARG A 80 0.49 1.85 12.27
N ASP A 81 -0.79 2.19 12.24
CA ASP A 81 -1.38 2.89 11.11
C ASP A 81 -0.74 4.26 10.87
N VAL A 82 -0.26 4.92 11.93
CA VAL A 82 0.45 6.20 11.82
C VAL A 82 1.84 6.03 11.22
N GLN A 83 2.49 4.89 11.49
CA GLN A 83 3.84 4.60 11.02
C GLN A 83 3.88 4.00 9.63
N TRP A 84 2.74 3.53 9.12
CA TRP A 84 2.67 2.82 7.85
C TRP A 84 2.96 3.75 6.67
N ILE A 85 3.68 3.24 5.68
CA ILE A 85 4.05 3.98 4.48
C ILE A 85 3.43 3.27 3.28
N PHE A 86 2.49 3.94 2.62
CA PHE A 86 1.82 3.39 1.45
C PHE A 86 2.59 3.65 0.17
N ILE A 87 2.45 2.74 -0.79
CA ILE A 87 2.82 3.00 -2.18
C ILE A 87 1.74 3.91 -2.77
N LYS A 88 2.15 5.02 -3.37
CA LYS A 88 1.19 5.98 -3.93
C LYS A 88 1.07 5.93 -5.45
N LYS A 89 2.06 5.37 -6.14
CA LYS A 89 2.07 5.34 -7.60
C LYS A 89 3.01 4.26 -8.11
N THR A 90 2.63 3.64 -9.22
CA THR A 90 3.51 2.77 -10.00
C THR A 90 3.46 3.19 -11.45
N GLU A 91 4.58 3.05 -12.18
CA GLU A 91 4.61 3.32 -13.61
C GLU A 91 5.56 2.37 -14.32
N LEU A 92 5.17 1.95 -15.51
CA LEU A 92 6.02 1.13 -16.37
C LEU A 92 6.94 2.05 -17.16
N LEU A 93 8.25 1.98 -16.92
CA LEU A 93 9.23 2.84 -17.58
C LEU A 93 9.58 2.32 -18.98
N ASP A 94 9.78 1.01 -19.07
CA ASP A 94 10.13 0.32 -20.31
C ASP A 94 9.60 -1.11 -20.23
N ASN A 95 10.04 -1.99 -21.13
CA ASN A 95 9.51 -3.35 -21.18
C ASN A 95 9.83 -4.22 -19.96
N ASP A 96 10.75 -3.82 -19.12
CA ASP A 96 11.21 -4.67 -18.02
C ASP A 96 11.40 -3.95 -16.68
N THR A 97 10.94 -2.71 -16.55
CA THR A 97 11.12 -1.94 -15.29
C THR A 97 9.83 -1.27 -14.87
N ILE A 98 9.40 -1.52 -13.63
CA ILE A 98 8.31 -0.79 -12.98
C ILE A 98 8.92 0.10 -11.91
N ARG A 99 8.63 1.40 -11.97
CA ARG A 99 9.04 2.38 -10.96
C ARG A 99 7.94 2.56 -9.94
N ILE A 100 8.31 2.50 -8.66
CA ILE A 100 7.39 2.50 -7.54
C ILE A 100 7.72 3.68 -6.63
N TYR A 101 6.71 4.49 -6.33
CA TYR A 101 6.81 5.68 -5.48
C TYR A 101 6.03 5.45 -4.20
N ASN A 102 6.61 5.74 -3.05
CA ASN A 102 5.88 5.68 -1.78
C ASN A 102 5.62 7.08 -1.21
N GLU A 103 4.88 7.13 -0.11
CA GLU A 103 4.46 8.37 0.52
C GLU A 103 5.63 9.20 1.07
N ASN A 104 6.75 8.58 1.37
CA ASN A 104 7.94 9.26 1.90
C ASN A 104 8.81 9.88 0.80
N GLY A 105 8.37 9.81 -0.44
CA GLY A 105 9.16 10.31 -1.57
C GLY A 105 10.28 9.38 -1.99
N GLU A 106 10.31 8.16 -1.46
CA GLU A 106 11.27 7.14 -1.89
C GLU A 106 10.85 6.54 -3.22
N ILE A 107 11.82 6.20 -4.05
CA ILE A 107 11.61 5.67 -5.39
C ILE A 107 12.38 4.37 -5.53
N PHE A 108 11.70 3.34 -6.03
CA PHE A 108 12.27 2.01 -6.22
C PHE A 108 12.01 1.54 -7.65
N ASP A 109 13.01 0.91 -8.27
CA ASP A 109 12.84 0.28 -9.57
C ASP A 109 12.81 -1.24 -9.39
N LEU A 110 11.75 -1.86 -9.89
CA LEU A 110 11.61 -3.30 -9.94
C LEU A 110 11.95 -3.79 -11.35
N LYS A 111 13.03 -4.53 -11.47
CA LYS A 111 13.45 -5.15 -12.73
C LYS A 111 12.70 -6.46 -12.91
N LEU A 112 11.84 -6.53 -13.94
CA LEU A 112 10.95 -7.66 -14.16
C LEU A 112 11.67 -8.91 -14.65
N ASN A 113 12.76 -8.75 -15.39
CA ASN A 113 13.51 -9.88 -15.92
C ASN A 113 14.28 -10.65 -14.83
N LYS A 114 14.63 -9.99 -13.74
CA LYS A 114 15.40 -10.58 -12.64
C LYS A 114 14.66 -10.58 -11.31
N TYR A 115 13.50 -9.92 -11.24
CA TYR A 115 12.74 -9.69 -10.00
C TYR A 115 13.59 -9.03 -8.91
N LYS A 116 14.43 -8.09 -9.32
CA LYS A 116 15.29 -7.34 -8.39
C LYS A 116 14.78 -5.93 -8.17
N VAL A 117 14.88 -5.47 -6.93
CA VAL A 117 14.49 -4.14 -6.52
C VAL A 117 15.74 -3.30 -6.28
N LYS A 118 15.75 -2.10 -6.84
CA LYS A 118 16.82 -1.13 -6.64
C LYS A 118 16.22 0.18 -6.11
N LYS A 119 16.70 0.65 -4.97
CA LYS A 119 16.29 1.96 -4.46
C LYS A 119 17.00 3.06 -5.24
N ILE A 120 16.23 3.98 -5.81
CA ILE A 120 16.73 5.08 -6.62
C ILE A 120 16.90 6.34 -5.77
N LYS A 121 15.94 6.58 -4.86
CA LYS A 121 15.96 7.81 -4.06
C LYS A 121 15.44 7.62 -2.64
#